data_5587174226775865556622558f87f716
#
_entry.id   5587174226775865556622558f87f716
#
_cell.length_a   1.000
_cell.length_b   1.000
_cell.length_c   1.000
_cell.angle_alpha   90.00
_cell.angle_beta   90.00
_cell.angle_gamma   90.00
#
_symmetry.space_group_name_H-M   'P 1'
#
loop_
_entity.id
_entity.type
_entity.pdbx_description
1 polymer ?
#
loop_
_entity_poly.entity_id
_entity_poly.type
_entity_poly.pdbx_seq_one_letter_code
_entity_poly.pdbx_strand_id
1 'polypeptide(L)'
;MLFRSAKQATDLHTPSFTQRIVHEVVKDGFLDTHVPTIRELYRDQCAAMLAALERYMPEGVSWNRPEGGMFVWVNLPAQIDSMKLLEEAVAQNVAFVPGGPFFASEAQHNTLRLSFVTVPPAKIDEGVSRLAALIRAKV
;
A
#
# COMPACT_ATOMS: atom_id res chain seq x y z
N MET A 1 14.08 -11.42 -23.95
CA MET A 1 14.57 -12.75 -23.56
C MET A 1 14.81 -12.89 -22.05
N LEU A 2 15.42 -11.94 -21.37
CA LEU A 2 15.75 -12.02 -19.92
C LEU A 2 14.58 -12.41 -19.02
N PHE A 3 13.41 -11.79 -19.19
CA PHE A 3 12.23 -12.01 -18.35
C PHE A 3 11.73 -13.46 -18.42
N ARG A 4 11.67 -14.04 -19.62
CA ARG A 4 11.26 -15.43 -19.82
C ARG A 4 12.23 -16.40 -19.13
N SER A 5 13.52 -16.17 -19.28
CA SER A 5 14.56 -17.02 -18.69
C SER A 5 14.58 -16.93 -17.18
N ALA A 6 14.39 -15.73 -16.61
CA ALA A 6 14.30 -15.53 -15.16
C ALA A 6 13.07 -16.24 -14.57
N LYS A 7 11.90 -16.11 -15.21
CA LYS A 7 10.69 -16.83 -14.79
C LYS A 7 10.88 -18.34 -14.84
N GLN A 8 11.49 -18.85 -15.90
CA GLN A 8 11.73 -20.28 -16.07
C GLN A 8 12.66 -20.85 -14.98
N ALA A 9 13.64 -20.06 -14.53
CA ALA A 9 14.51 -20.44 -13.41
C ALA A 9 13.81 -20.36 -12.04
N THR A 10 12.78 -19.52 -11.91
CA THR A 10 12.06 -19.31 -10.63
C THR A 10 10.96 -20.34 -10.41
N ASP A 11 10.09 -20.57 -11.40
CA ASP A 11 8.90 -21.43 -11.22
C ASP A 11 8.57 -22.31 -12.44
N LEU A 12 9.48 -22.40 -13.42
CA LEU A 12 9.32 -23.09 -14.70
C LEU A 12 8.09 -22.61 -15.48
N HIS A 13 6.89 -22.79 -14.93
CA HIS A 13 5.62 -22.24 -15.42
C HIS A 13 4.58 -22.20 -14.29
N THR A 14 3.61 -21.32 -14.42
CA THR A 14 2.46 -21.26 -13.52
C THR A 14 1.64 -22.56 -13.64
N PRO A 15 1.25 -23.21 -12.53
CA PRO A 15 0.52 -24.47 -12.55
C PRO A 15 -0.76 -24.39 -13.39
N SER A 16 -0.90 -25.29 -14.37
CA SER A 16 -2.04 -25.30 -15.29
C SER A 16 -3.38 -25.54 -14.59
N PHE A 17 -3.38 -26.31 -13.52
CA PHE A 17 -4.58 -26.56 -12.74
C PHE A 17 -5.12 -25.27 -12.10
N THR A 18 -4.26 -24.48 -11.46
CA THR A 18 -4.62 -23.19 -10.89
C THR A 18 -5.13 -22.21 -11.95
N GLN A 19 -4.49 -22.17 -13.14
CA GLN A 19 -4.95 -21.34 -14.25
C GLN A 19 -6.35 -21.73 -14.73
N ARG A 20 -6.66 -23.03 -14.77
CA ARG A 20 -8.02 -23.52 -15.13
C ARG A 20 -9.07 -23.11 -14.09
N ILE A 21 -8.75 -23.23 -12.79
CA ILE A 21 -9.66 -22.78 -11.73
C ILE A 21 -9.95 -21.27 -11.88
N VAL A 22 -8.91 -20.45 -12.05
CA VAL A 22 -9.08 -19.00 -12.25
C VAL A 22 -9.94 -18.74 -13.50
N HIS A 23 -9.66 -19.42 -14.62
CA HIS A 23 -10.45 -19.27 -15.84
C HIS A 23 -11.93 -19.60 -15.61
N GLU A 24 -12.24 -20.73 -14.93
CA GLU A 24 -13.63 -21.09 -14.62
C GLU A 24 -14.35 -20.04 -13.77
N VAL A 25 -13.65 -19.41 -12.84
CA VAL A 25 -14.23 -18.34 -12.00
C VAL A 25 -14.51 -17.06 -12.79
N VAL A 26 -13.65 -16.70 -13.75
CA VAL A 26 -13.73 -15.38 -14.40
C VAL A 26 -14.36 -15.38 -15.80
N LYS A 27 -14.55 -16.55 -16.44
CA LYS A 27 -14.92 -16.69 -17.86
C LYS A 27 -16.26 -16.06 -18.24
N ASP A 28 -17.26 -16.09 -17.39
CA ASP A 28 -18.65 -15.71 -17.73
C ASP A 28 -18.96 -14.25 -17.35
N GLY A 29 -18.01 -13.33 -17.54
CA GLY A 29 -18.21 -11.90 -17.29
C GLY A 29 -18.17 -11.50 -15.80
N PHE A 30 -17.69 -12.38 -14.92
CA PHE A 30 -17.56 -12.07 -13.49
C PHE A 30 -16.80 -10.76 -13.24
N LEU A 31 -15.71 -10.53 -13.96
CA LEU A 31 -14.90 -9.32 -13.79
C LEU A 31 -15.65 -8.05 -14.23
N ASP A 32 -16.54 -8.13 -15.21
CA ASP A 32 -17.29 -6.97 -15.71
C ASP A 32 -18.26 -6.40 -14.66
N THR A 33 -18.74 -7.24 -13.75
CA THR A 33 -19.62 -6.84 -12.64
C THR A 33 -18.84 -6.57 -11.35
N HIS A 34 -17.81 -7.35 -11.06
CA HIS A 34 -17.06 -7.27 -9.82
C HIS A 34 -16.10 -6.05 -9.79
N VAL A 35 -15.41 -5.78 -10.89
CA VAL A 35 -14.44 -4.66 -10.95
C VAL A 35 -15.08 -3.29 -10.70
N PRO A 36 -16.25 -2.93 -11.26
CA PRO A 36 -16.92 -1.69 -10.90
C PRO A 36 -17.18 -1.56 -9.40
N THR A 37 -17.67 -2.62 -8.76
CA THR A 37 -17.97 -2.64 -7.32
C THR A 37 -16.73 -2.34 -6.47
N ILE A 38 -15.61 -3.01 -6.75
CA ILE A 38 -14.37 -2.75 -5.99
C ILE A 38 -13.78 -1.37 -6.29
N ARG A 39 -13.98 -0.83 -7.51
CA ARG A 39 -13.52 0.52 -7.86
C ARG A 39 -14.26 1.60 -7.07
N GLU A 40 -15.54 1.46 -6.84
CA GLU A 40 -16.32 2.38 -6.00
C GLU A 40 -15.83 2.33 -4.56
N LEU A 41 -15.75 1.13 -3.99
CA LEU A 41 -15.23 0.93 -2.63
C LEU A 41 -13.82 1.54 -2.45
N TYR A 42 -12.92 1.25 -3.37
CA TYR A 42 -11.53 1.73 -3.28
C TYR A 42 -11.41 3.24 -3.48
N ARG A 43 -12.29 3.85 -4.27
CA ARG A 43 -12.36 5.30 -4.44
C ARG A 43 -12.68 5.99 -3.11
N ASP A 44 -13.68 5.50 -2.39
CA ASP A 44 -14.09 6.07 -1.11
C ASP A 44 -13.01 5.90 -0.04
N GLN A 45 -12.39 4.73 0.02
CA GLN A 45 -11.29 4.45 0.93
C GLN A 45 -10.04 5.28 0.60
N CYS A 46 -9.70 5.45 -0.68
CA CYS A 46 -8.60 6.31 -1.12
C CYS A 46 -8.87 7.77 -0.76
N ALA A 47 -10.06 8.27 -1.00
CA ALA A 47 -10.46 9.62 -0.63
C ALA A 47 -10.33 9.86 0.89
N ALA A 48 -10.78 8.89 1.70
CA ALA A 48 -10.63 8.94 3.15
C ALA A 48 -9.16 8.96 3.58
N MET A 49 -8.32 8.12 2.96
CA MET A 49 -6.88 8.09 3.24
C MET A 49 -6.21 9.43 2.93
N LEU A 50 -6.46 9.99 1.74
CA LEU A 50 -5.89 11.27 1.33
C LEU A 50 -6.37 12.42 2.22
N ALA A 51 -7.65 12.44 2.59
CA ALA A 51 -8.20 13.45 3.51
C ALA A 51 -7.59 13.35 4.92
N ALA A 52 -7.36 12.13 5.42
CA ALA A 52 -6.71 11.92 6.70
C ALA A 52 -5.23 12.34 6.68
N LEU A 53 -4.50 12.03 5.62
CA LEU A 53 -3.12 12.47 5.44
C LEU A 53 -3.02 14.00 5.43
N GLU A 54 -3.87 14.68 4.67
CA GLU A 54 -3.93 16.15 4.61
C GLU A 54 -4.23 16.77 5.98
N ARG A 55 -5.11 16.15 6.77
CA ARG A 55 -5.54 16.64 8.08
C ARG A 55 -4.49 16.47 9.17
N TYR A 56 -3.79 15.34 9.17
CA TYR A 56 -3.01 14.93 10.33
C TYR A 56 -1.50 14.96 10.13
N MET A 57 -0.98 14.84 8.90
CA MET A 57 0.46 14.76 8.71
C MET A 57 1.15 16.09 9.01
N PRO A 58 2.31 16.07 9.66
CA PRO A 58 3.11 17.27 9.90
C PRO A 58 3.78 17.76 8.62
N GLU A 59 4.28 18.99 8.68
CA GLU A 59 5.12 19.57 7.63
C GLU A 59 6.35 18.69 7.35
N GLY A 60 6.77 18.65 6.09
CA GLY A 60 7.88 17.82 5.63
C GLY A 60 7.50 16.38 5.24
N VAL A 61 6.25 15.94 5.49
CA VAL A 61 5.71 14.69 4.95
C VAL A 61 5.02 14.95 3.61
N SER A 62 5.28 14.10 2.63
CA SER A 62 4.62 14.17 1.32
C SER A 62 4.14 12.80 0.86
N TRP A 63 3.16 12.77 -0.05
CA TRP A 63 2.61 11.54 -0.59
C TRP A 63 2.14 11.71 -2.03
N ASN A 64 2.04 10.59 -2.76
CA ASN A 64 1.45 10.60 -4.08
C ASN A 64 -0.10 10.61 -4.00
N ARG A 65 -0.74 11.07 -5.07
CA ARG A 65 -2.20 10.94 -5.25
C ARG A 65 -2.43 9.86 -6.32
N PRO A 66 -2.74 8.61 -5.91
CA PRO A 66 -2.84 7.52 -6.86
C PRO A 66 -4.10 7.64 -7.74
N GLU A 67 -3.95 7.40 -9.04
CA GLU A 67 -5.06 7.30 -10.01
C GLU A 67 -5.68 5.90 -10.03
N GLY A 68 -5.07 4.94 -9.34
CA GLY A 68 -5.52 3.56 -9.25
C GLY A 68 -4.68 2.74 -8.27
N GLY A 69 -4.95 1.45 -8.22
CA GLY A 69 -4.28 0.54 -7.30
C GLY A 69 -4.87 0.56 -5.89
N MET A 70 -4.06 0.24 -4.89
CA MET A 70 -4.49 -0.03 -3.52
C MET A 70 -3.63 0.68 -2.46
N PHE A 71 -2.65 1.49 -2.89
CA PHE A 71 -1.60 1.99 -2.02
C PHE A 71 -1.34 3.47 -2.22
N VAL A 72 -0.98 4.13 -1.12
CA VAL A 72 -0.36 5.47 -1.13
C VAL A 72 1.10 5.31 -0.71
N TRP A 73 1.99 5.96 -1.46
CA TRP A 73 3.41 6.07 -1.13
C TRP A 73 3.65 7.37 -0.40
N VAL A 74 4.29 7.28 0.77
CA VAL A 74 4.56 8.42 1.65
C VAL A 74 6.05 8.59 1.82
N ASN A 75 6.52 9.84 1.71
CA ASN A 75 7.88 10.24 2.01
C ASN A 75 7.89 10.99 3.34
N LEU A 76 8.73 10.55 4.24
CA LEU A 76 8.96 11.14 5.55
C LEU A 76 10.16 12.09 5.52
N PRO A 77 10.32 12.99 6.50
CA PRO A 77 11.56 13.72 6.70
C PRO A 77 12.77 12.77 6.79
N ALA A 78 13.91 13.20 6.23
CA ALA A 78 15.08 12.35 6.01
C ALA A 78 15.66 11.70 7.30
N GLN A 79 15.43 12.32 8.47
CA GLN A 79 15.87 11.79 9.77
C GLN A 79 15.03 10.63 10.29
N ILE A 80 13.87 10.33 9.68
CA ILE A 80 12.95 9.28 10.15
C ILE A 80 13.19 7.99 9.36
N ASP A 81 13.62 6.95 10.06
CA ASP A 81 13.74 5.60 9.52
C ASP A 81 12.39 4.88 9.64
N SER A 82 11.82 4.46 8.52
CA SER A 82 10.51 3.80 8.46
C SER A 82 10.50 2.40 9.09
N MET A 83 11.64 1.70 9.14
CA MET A 83 11.74 0.41 9.82
C MET A 83 11.59 0.57 11.33
N LYS A 84 12.31 1.55 11.91
CA LYS A 84 12.20 1.87 13.34
C LYS A 84 10.82 2.42 13.70
N LEU A 85 10.25 3.27 12.83
CA LEU A 85 8.91 3.80 13.00
C LEU A 85 7.84 2.69 12.99
N LEU A 86 8.02 1.62 12.19
CA LEU A 86 7.09 0.51 12.13
C LEU A 86 6.96 -0.19 13.49
N GLU A 87 8.06 -0.41 14.22
CA GLU A 87 8.04 -1.06 15.53
C GLU A 87 7.16 -0.29 16.53
N GLU A 88 7.31 1.04 16.55
CA GLU A 88 6.49 1.92 17.39
C GLU A 88 5.04 1.99 16.92
N ALA A 89 4.80 2.00 15.61
CA ALA A 89 3.46 2.04 15.02
C ALA A 89 2.67 0.76 15.35
N VAL A 90 3.30 -0.41 15.28
CA VAL A 90 2.69 -1.70 15.65
C VAL A 90 2.25 -1.70 17.11
N ALA A 91 3.04 -1.13 18.02
CA ALA A 91 2.66 -0.96 19.42
C ALA A 91 1.42 -0.07 19.59
N GLN A 92 1.12 0.80 18.61
CA GLN A 92 -0.09 1.64 18.56
C GLN A 92 -1.20 1.05 17.67
N ASN A 93 -1.13 -0.24 17.32
CA ASN A 93 -2.05 -0.94 16.42
C ASN A 93 -2.15 -0.29 15.02
N VAL A 94 -1.06 0.23 14.51
CA VAL A 94 -0.93 0.72 13.12
C VAL A 94 0.19 -0.04 12.44
N ALA A 95 -0.09 -0.57 11.24
CA ALA A 95 0.92 -1.24 10.41
C ALA A 95 0.98 -0.61 9.03
N PHE A 96 2.19 -0.52 8.50
CA PHE A 96 2.48 -0.10 7.13
C PHE A 96 3.66 -0.93 6.58
N VAL A 97 3.99 -0.75 5.33
CA VAL A 97 5.17 -1.42 4.75
C VAL A 97 6.28 -0.39 4.57
N PRO A 98 7.44 -0.57 5.21
CA PRO A 98 8.62 0.27 4.97
C PRO A 98 9.04 0.26 3.50
N GLY A 99 9.45 1.42 2.99
CA GLY A 99 9.72 1.58 1.56
C GLY A 99 11.08 1.05 1.11
N GLY A 100 12.05 0.98 2.00
CA GLY A 100 13.43 0.58 1.67
C GLY A 100 13.55 -0.67 0.79
N PRO A 101 12.85 -1.78 1.07
CA PRO A 101 12.91 -3.00 0.25
C PRO A 101 12.40 -2.88 -1.19
N PHE A 102 11.72 -1.79 -1.54
CA PHE A 102 11.22 -1.58 -2.92
C PHE A 102 12.25 -0.93 -3.85
N PHE A 103 13.38 -0.49 -3.33
CA PHE A 103 14.45 0.10 -4.13
C PHE A 103 15.42 -0.97 -4.62
N ALA A 104 15.76 -0.94 -5.89
CA ALA A 104 16.70 -1.89 -6.51
C ALA A 104 18.17 -1.53 -6.27
N SER A 105 18.47 -0.29 -5.87
CA SER A 105 19.81 0.21 -5.61
C SER A 105 19.89 0.81 -4.21
N GLU A 106 20.13 2.11 -4.09
CA GLU A 106 20.19 2.77 -2.78
C GLU A 106 18.81 2.90 -2.15
N ALA A 107 18.60 2.25 -1.01
CA ALA A 107 17.34 2.25 -0.30
C ALA A 107 17.06 3.63 0.33
N GLN A 108 15.84 4.15 0.11
CA GLN A 108 15.36 5.32 0.84
C GLN A 108 14.61 4.86 2.09
N HIS A 109 15.27 4.96 3.23
CA HIS A 109 14.73 4.47 4.51
C HIS A 109 13.64 5.36 5.09
N ASN A 110 13.49 6.58 4.60
CA ASN A 110 12.45 7.53 4.98
C ASN A 110 11.17 7.43 4.14
N THR A 111 10.87 6.26 3.58
CA THR A 111 9.67 6.05 2.77
C THR A 111 8.83 4.90 3.34
N LEU A 112 7.52 4.95 3.13
CA LEU A 112 6.59 3.89 3.52
C LEU A 112 5.41 3.80 2.56
N ARG A 113 4.74 2.64 2.56
CA ARG A 113 3.55 2.35 1.76
C ARG A 113 2.37 2.08 2.67
N LEU A 114 1.30 2.85 2.50
CA LEU A 114 0.01 2.64 3.17
C LEU A 114 -0.95 1.89 2.25
N SER A 115 -1.74 0.96 2.80
CA SER A 115 -2.88 0.34 2.11
C SER A 115 -4.18 0.99 2.56
N PHE A 116 -5.03 1.38 1.61
CA PHE A 116 -6.35 1.96 1.92
C PHE A 116 -7.50 0.96 1.75
N VAL A 117 -7.25 -0.27 1.30
CA VAL A 117 -8.31 -1.23 0.94
C VAL A 117 -8.65 -2.26 2.02
N THR A 118 -7.92 -2.27 3.13
CA THR A 118 -8.03 -3.33 4.14
C THR A 118 -9.01 -3.02 5.27
N VAL A 119 -9.38 -1.76 5.45
CA VAL A 119 -10.21 -1.30 6.57
C VAL A 119 -11.19 -0.20 6.12
N PRO A 120 -12.33 -0.02 6.83
CA PRO A 120 -13.29 1.03 6.49
C PRO A 120 -12.73 2.45 6.74
N PRO A 121 -13.32 3.50 6.12
CA PRO A 121 -12.85 4.89 6.22
C PRO A 121 -12.60 5.40 7.65
N ALA A 122 -13.47 5.07 8.59
CA ALA A 122 -13.30 5.48 10.00
C ALA A 122 -12.02 4.91 10.63
N LYS A 123 -11.65 3.68 10.28
CA LYS A 123 -10.40 3.05 10.74
C LYS A 123 -9.17 3.60 10.04
N ILE A 124 -9.31 4.04 8.79
CA ILE A 124 -8.25 4.77 8.06
C ILE A 124 -7.94 6.08 8.78
N ASP A 125 -8.96 6.89 9.10
CA ASP A 125 -8.81 8.16 9.81
C ASP A 125 -8.11 7.97 11.16
N GLU A 126 -8.56 7.02 11.96
CA GLU A 126 -7.97 6.65 13.25
C GLU A 126 -6.50 6.23 13.12
N GLY A 127 -6.19 5.33 12.17
CA GLY A 127 -4.84 4.82 11.95
C GLY A 127 -3.87 5.90 11.48
N VAL A 128 -4.29 6.76 10.55
CA VAL A 128 -3.48 7.88 10.07
C VAL A 128 -3.23 8.91 11.18
N SER A 129 -4.22 9.20 12.02
CA SER A 129 -4.08 10.09 13.18
C SER A 129 -3.00 9.58 14.16
N ARG A 130 -3.02 8.29 14.48
CA ARG A 130 -2.01 7.64 15.34
C ARG A 130 -0.61 7.68 14.72
N LEU A 131 -0.50 7.34 13.44
CA LEU A 131 0.77 7.40 12.71
C LEU A 131 1.34 8.82 12.69
N ALA A 132 0.50 9.81 12.42
CA ALA A 132 0.89 11.21 12.41
C ALA A 132 1.39 11.70 13.78
N ALA A 133 0.80 11.22 14.89
CA ALA A 133 1.28 11.53 16.23
C ALA A 133 2.70 11.00 16.48
N LEU A 134 2.99 9.77 16.04
CA LEU A 134 4.34 9.19 16.13
C LEU A 134 5.36 9.96 15.28
N ILE A 135 4.97 10.38 14.07
CA ILE A 135 5.85 11.15 13.19
C ILE A 135 6.15 12.52 13.79
N ARG A 136 5.12 13.24 14.32
CA ARG A 136 5.30 14.55 14.97
C ARG A 136 6.27 14.50 16.15
N ALA A 137 6.30 13.40 16.90
CA ALA A 137 7.23 13.25 18.01
C ALA A 137 8.71 13.12 17.57
N LYS A 138 8.97 12.98 16.26
CA LYS A 138 10.32 12.78 15.67
C LYS A 138 10.77 13.94 14.78
N VAL A 139 9.91 14.92 14.56
CA VAL A 139 10.18 16.14 13.80
C VAL A 139 10.31 17.32 14.75
#